data_2ac329a67a11a15d4413665eb2daf519
#
_entry.id   2ac329a67a11a15d4413665eb2daf519
#
_cell.length_a   1.000
_cell.length_b   1.000
_cell.length_c   1.000
_cell.angle_alpha   90.00
_cell.angle_beta   90.00
_cell.angle_gamma   90.00
#
_symmetry.space_group_name_H-M   'P 1'
#
loop_
_entity.id
_entity.type
_entity.pdbx_description
1 polymer ?
#
loop_
_entity_poly.entity_id
_entity_poly.type
_entity_poly.pdbx_seq_one_letter_code
_entity_poly.pdbx_strand_id
1 'polypeptide(L)'
;MNTDNGTLPSAMVNAVWVAEVYQNGWGVPQDYSKARKWFEEAAVAGDTEAMINLGRLYEQGLGVAQDYGKALEWFRKAVEAGNGDAMINLARLYEQGLGI
;
A
#
# COMPACT_ATOMS: atom_id res chain seq x y z
N MET A 1 11.76 -23.38 16.94
CA MET A 1 11.67 -22.85 16.63
C MET A 1 11.40 -22.15 16.10
N ASN A 2 11.40 -21.97 16.20
CA ASN A 2 11.12 -21.27 15.70
C ASN A 2 10.93 -20.42 15.33
N THR A 3 11.06 -20.39 15.38
CA THR A 3 10.95 -19.64 15.02
C THR A 3 10.88 -18.83 14.47
N ASP A 4 11.09 -19.03 14.37
CA ASP A 4 11.13 -18.29 13.72
C ASP A 4 10.78 -17.51 13.37
N ASN A 5 10.58 -17.85 13.56
CA ASN A 5 10.24 -17.15 13.17
C ASN A 5 10.05 -16.17 13.21
N GLY A 6 9.92 -16.64 13.75
CA GLY A 6 9.49 -15.49 13.85
C GLY A 6 10.11 -14.52 13.65
N THR A 7 10.61 -14.94 13.71
CA THR A 7 11.33 -14.18 13.37
C THR A 7 11.18 -13.69 12.18
N LEU A 8 10.34 -13.77 11.79
CA LEU A 8 10.29 -13.33 10.55
C LEU A 8 11.16 -12.25 10.39
N PRO A 9 11.91 -12.32 9.40
CA PRO A 9 13.02 -11.50 9.21
C PRO A 9 12.69 -10.07 9.22
N SER A 10 11.65 -9.67 8.66
CA SER A 10 11.45 -8.29 8.51
C SER A 10 10.04 -7.97 8.85
N ALA A 11 9.82 -6.99 9.68
CA ALA A 11 8.49 -6.54 9.99
C ALA A 11 7.82 -6.04 8.73
N MET A 12 8.59 -5.44 7.82
CA MET A 12 8.07 -4.94 6.57
C MET A 12 7.46 -6.03 5.72
N VAL A 13 8.16 -7.18 5.61
CA VAL A 13 7.65 -8.31 4.83
C VAL A 13 6.38 -8.83 5.45
N ASN A 14 6.36 -8.93 6.76
CA ASN A 14 5.17 -9.37 7.45
C ASN A 14 4.02 -8.42 7.25
N ALA A 15 4.30 -7.13 7.30
CA ALA A 15 3.26 -6.11 7.19
C ALA A 15 2.57 -6.20 5.83
N VAL A 16 3.35 -6.35 4.75
CA VAL A 16 2.78 -6.44 3.41
C VAL A 16 1.91 -7.68 3.29
N TRP A 17 2.42 -8.81 3.78
CA TRP A 17 1.69 -10.06 3.69
C TRP A 17 0.39 -9.99 4.49
N VAL A 18 0.44 -9.46 5.70
CA VAL A 18 -0.75 -9.32 6.53
C VAL A 18 -1.75 -8.39 5.86
N ALA A 19 -1.26 -7.29 5.27
CA ALA A 19 -2.13 -6.36 4.58
C ALA A 19 -2.87 -7.06 3.45
N GLU A 20 -2.16 -7.89 2.68
CA GLU A 20 -2.79 -8.61 1.57
C GLU A 20 -3.81 -9.63 2.06
N VAL A 21 -3.54 -10.27 3.19
CA VAL A 21 -4.47 -11.20 3.79
C VAL A 21 -5.79 -10.50 4.09
N TYR A 22 -5.73 -9.32 4.70
CA TYR A 22 -6.96 -8.58 5.01
C TYR A 22 -7.60 -7.99 3.77
N GLN A 23 -6.78 -7.50 2.84
CA GLN A 23 -7.32 -6.91 1.62
C GLN A 23 -8.11 -7.93 0.80
N ASN A 24 -7.61 -9.15 0.75
CA ASN A 24 -8.21 -10.19 -0.08
C ASN A 24 -9.12 -11.14 0.70
N GLY A 25 -9.13 -11.03 2.01
CA GLY A 25 -9.96 -11.91 2.83
C GLY A 25 -9.48 -13.35 2.82
N TRP A 26 -8.17 -13.57 2.84
CA TRP A 26 -7.60 -14.90 2.83
C TRP A 26 -7.66 -15.51 4.24
N GLY A 27 -8.70 -16.30 4.51
CA GLY A 27 -8.83 -16.95 5.79
C GLY A 27 -9.34 -16.04 6.91
N VAL A 28 -9.64 -14.79 6.60
CA VAL A 28 -10.21 -13.82 7.54
C VAL A 28 -11.23 -13.00 6.78
N PRO A 29 -12.15 -12.32 7.46
CA PRO A 29 -13.05 -11.42 6.76
C PRO A 29 -12.24 -10.30 6.11
N GLN A 30 -12.62 -9.95 4.88
CA GLN A 30 -11.97 -8.87 4.17
C GLN A 30 -12.12 -7.57 4.95
N ASP A 31 -11.03 -6.83 5.10
CA ASP A 31 -11.05 -5.61 5.88
C ASP A 31 -10.01 -4.64 5.34
N TYR A 32 -10.47 -3.70 4.52
CA TYR A 32 -9.58 -2.72 3.89
C TYR A 32 -8.96 -1.76 4.91
N SER A 33 -9.69 -1.48 5.98
CA SER A 33 -9.17 -0.59 7.01
C SER A 33 -7.94 -1.18 7.69
N LYS A 34 -7.99 -2.47 7.99
CA LYS A 34 -6.83 -3.16 8.57
C LYS A 34 -5.73 -3.29 7.53
N ALA A 35 -6.11 -3.59 6.29
CA ALA A 35 -5.11 -3.69 5.23
C ALA A 35 -4.37 -2.36 5.09
N ARG A 36 -5.09 -1.24 5.11
CA ARG A 36 -4.47 0.07 4.99
C ARG A 36 -3.42 0.30 6.08
N LYS A 37 -3.75 -0.05 7.30
CA LYS A 37 -2.82 0.17 8.41
C LYS A 37 -1.53 -0.61 8.22
N TRP A 38 -1.63 -1.85 7.77
CA TRP A 38 -0.46 -2.68 7.55
C TRP A 38 0.35 -2.20 6.33
N PHE A 39 -0.34 -1.79 5.26
CA PHE A 39 0.36 -1.21 4.11
C PHE A 39 1.07 0.08 4.51
N GLU A 40 0.44 0.89 5.35
CA GLU A 40 1.04 2.14 5.79
C GLU A 40 2.33 1.89 6.56
N GLU A 41 2.32 0.90 7.43
CA GLU A 41 3.50 0.53 8.19
C GLU A 41 4.64 0.12 7.26
N ALA A 42 4.33 -0.71 6.28
CA ALA A 42 5.33 -1.18 5.33
C ALA A 42 5.82 -0.03 4.45
N ALA A 43 4.90 0.84 4.03
CA ALA A 43 5.25 1.96 3.15
C ALA A 43 6.19 2.94 3.85
N VAL A 44 5.92 3.22 5.12
CA VAL A 44 6.78 4.10 5.89
C VAL A 44 8.18 3.49 6.03
N ALA A 45 8.25 2.17 6.08
CA ALA A 45 9.52 1.45 6.17
C ALA A 45 10.25 1.37 4.81
N GLY A 46 9.63 1.87 3.74
CA GLY A 46 10.28 1.96 2.45
C GLY A 46 9.85 0.92 1.42
N ASP A 47 8.84 0.13 1.70
CA ASP A 47 8.37 -0.89 0.76
C ASP A 47 7.55 -0.22 -0.33
N THR A 48 8.05 -0.24 -1.57
CA THR A 48 7.40 0.47 -2.66
C THR A 48 6.11 -0.20 -3.13
N GLU A 49 6.01 -1.52 -3.00
CA GLU A 49 4.77 -2.22 -3.30
C GLU A 49 3.67 -1.75 -2.36
N ALA A 50 4.01 -1.60 -1.07
CA ALA A 50 3.06 -1.11 -0.10
C ALA A 50 2.62 0.31 -0.42
N MET A 51 3.55 1.14 -0.90
CA MET A 51 3.22 2.50 -1.30
C MET A 51 2.19 2.51 -2.42
N ILE A 52 2.38 1.64 -3.41
CA ILE A 52 1.45 1.55 -4.54
C ILE A 52 0.09 1.07 -4.06
N ASN A 53 0.07 0.03 -3.23
CA ASN A 53 -1.20 -0.47 -2.71
C ASN A 53 -1.92 0.58 -1.88
N LEU A 54 -1.17 1.29 -1.05
CA LEU A 54 -1.73 2.33 -0.21
C LEU A 54 -2.32 3.46 -1.07
N GLY A 55 -1.58 3.87 -2.10
CA GLY A 55 -2.08 4.88 -3.03
C GLY A 55 -3.39 4.45 -3.66
N ARG A 56 -3.49 3.17 -4.03
CA ARG A 56 -4.70 2.65 -4.63
C ARG A 56 -5.87 2.67 -3.66
N LEU A 57 -5.62 2.35 -2.39
CA LEU A 57 -6.69 2.40 -1.39
C LEU A 57 -7.23 3.82 -1.24
N TYR A 58 -6.36 4.81 -1.23
CA TYR A 58 -6.81 6.21 -1.17
C TYR A 58 -7.53 6.61 -2.44
N GLU A 59 -7.04 6.18 -3.59
CA GLU A 59 -7.67 6.51 -4.86
C GLU A 59 -9.09 6.00 -4.92
N GLN A 60 -9.32 4.79 -4.43
CA GLN A 60 -10.62 4.14 -4.55
C GLN A 60 -11.47 4.27 -3.30
N GLY A 61 -10.94 4.84 -2.23
CA GLY A 61 -11.70 4.99 -1.01
C GLY A 61 -11.96 3.67 -0.31
N LEU A 62 -11.00 2.78 -0.30
CA LEU A 62 -11.16 1.46 0.32
C LEU A 62 -10.54 1.48 1.72
N GLY A 63 -11.38 1.35 2.74
CA GLY A 63 -10.93 1.36 4.12
C GLY A 63 -10.48 2.72 4.61
N VAL A 64 -10.69 3.77 3.80
CA VAL A 64 -10.27 5.13 4.11
C VAL A 64 -11.04 6.05 3.19
N ALA A 65 -11.22 7.29 3.59
CA ALA A 65 -11.90 8.28 2.74
C ALA A 65 -11.09 8.47 1.45
N GLN A 66 -11.79 8.49 0.33
CA GLN A 66 -11.14 8.69 -0.96
C GLN A 66 -10.39 10.01 -0.97
N ASP A 67 -9.15 9.98 -1.43
CA ASP A 67 -8.30 11.16 -1.43
C ASP A 67 -7.26 11.03 -2.54
N TYR A 68 -7.54 11.69 -3.67
CA TYR A 68 -6.64 11.63 -4.82
C TYR A 68 -5.30 12.29 -4.54
N GLY A 69 -5.29 13.32 -3.69
CA GLY A 69 -4.05 13.99 -3.33
C GLY A 69 -3.09 13.06 -2.61
N LYS A 70 -3.63 12.29 -1.67
CA LYS A 70 -2.81 11.32 -0.95
C LYS A 70 -2.39 10.17 -1.85
N ALA A 71 -3.28 9.76 -2.76
CA ALA A 71 -2.93 8.72 -3.72
C ALA A 71 -1.73 9.18 -4.56
N LEU A 72 -1.76 10.41 -5.07
CA LEU A 72 -0.66 10.97 -5.84
C LEU A 72 0.64 10.97 -5.03
N GLU A 73 0.53 11.37 -3.78
CA GLU A 73 1.69 11.42 -2.89
C GLU A 73 2.37 10.06 -2.77
N TRP A 74 1.57 9.03 -2.53
CA TRP A 74 2.14 7.70 -2.36
C TRP A 74 2.70 7.13 -3.66
N PHE A 75 2.00 7.36 -4.79
CA PHE A 75 2.52 6.92 -6.08
C PHE A 75 3.83 7.63 -6.41
N ARG A 76 3.91 8.93 -6.11
CA ARG A 76 5.14 9.68 -6.36
C ARG A 76 6.30 9.14 -5.52
N LYS A 77 6.02 8.85 -4.24
CA LYS A 77 7.05 8.30 -3.37
C LYS A 77 7.56 6.96 -3.89
N ALA A 78 6.66 6.13 -4.41
CA ALA A 78 7.05 4.84 -4.95
C ALA A 78 7.97 5.02 -6.17
N VAL A 79 7.64 5.97 -7.04
CA VAL A 79 8.47 6.27 -8.20
C VAL A 79 9.85 6.75 -7.76
N GLU A 80 9.88 7.67 -6.80
CA GLU A 80 11.13 8.20 -6.30
C GLU A 80 11.98 7.14 -5.64
N ALA A 81 11.35 6.12 -5.08
CA ALA A 81 12.07 5.02 -4.46
C ALA A 81 12.47 3.94 -5.47
N GLY A 82 12.22 4.17 -6.75
CA GLY A 82 12.71 3.31 -7.81
C GLY A 82 11.72 2.32 -8.39
N ASN A 83 10.45 2.37 -7.97
CA ASN A 83 9.45 1.46 -8.52
C ASN A 83 8.75 2.10 -9.71
N GLY A 84 9.17 1.72 -10.91
CA GLY A 84 8.64 2.30 -12.13
C GLY A 84 7.19 1.97 -12.40
N ASP A 85 6.67 0.91 -11.80
CA ASP A 85 5.27 0.53 -12.02
C ASP A 85 4.32 1.63 -11.55
N ALA A 86 4.74 2.41 -10.55
CA ALA A 86 3.91 3.49 -10.02
C ALA A 86 3.76 4.63 -11.01
N MET A 87 4.64 4.72 -12.01
CA MET A 87 4.55 5.77 -13.02
C MET A 87 3.22 5.71 -13.77
N ILE A 88 2.76 4.51 -14.05
CA ILE A 88 1.50 4.34 -14.77
C ILE A 88 0.36 4.93 -13.95
N ASN A 89 0.35 4.63 -12.66
CA ASN A 89 -0.68 5.15 -11.77
C ASN A 89 -0.60 6.67 -11.66
N LEU A 90 0.62 7.16 -11.50
CA LEU A 90 0.84 8.60 -11.36
C LEU A 90 0.39 9.34 -12.62
N ALA A 91 0.81 8.83 -13.78
CA ALA A 91 0.45 9.45 -15.05
C ALA A 91 -1.06 9.47 -15.27
N ARG A 92 -1.72 8.38 -14.91
CA ARG A 92 -3.17 8.29 -15.08
C ARG A 92 -3.89 9.35 -14.26
N LEU A 93 -3.46 9.54 -13.02
CA LEU A 93 -4.09 10.56 -12.18
C LEU A 93 -3.83 11.97 -12.70
N TYR A 94 -2.61 12.25 -13.16
CA TYR A 94 -2.31 13.56 -13.73
C TYR A 94 -3.12 13.80 -15.00
N GLU A 95 -3.22 12.77 -15.85
CA GLU A 95 -3.94 12.87 -17.11
C GLU A 95 -5.41 13.19 -16.86
N GLN A 96 -5.98 12.63 -15.81
CA GLN A 96 -7.38 12.84 -15.47
C GLN A 96 -7.59 14.08 -14.61
N GLY A 97 -6.53 14.76 -14.22
CA GLY A 97 -6.60 15.94 -13.39
C GLY A 97 -7.03 15.68 -11.96
N LEU A 98 -6.77 14.47 -11.47
CA LEU A 98 -7.20 14.10 -10.14
C LEU A 98 -6.09 14.37 -9.12
N GLY A 99 -6.47 15.02 -8.03
CA GLY A 99 -5.53 15.28 -6.94
C GLY A 99 -4.64 16.48 -7.15
N ILE A 100 -4.88 17.24 -8.20
CA ILE A 100 -4.10 18.45 -8.49
C ILE A 100 -5.00 19.64 -8.73
#